data_4edd5855843b04e462a1905a5e4ec3b2
#
_entry.id   4edd5855843b04e462a1905a5e4ec3b2
#
_cell.length_a   1.000
_cell.length_b   1.000
_cell.length_c   1.000
_cell.angle_alpha   90.00
_cell.angle_beta   90.00
_cell.angle_gamma   90.00
#
_symmetry.space_group_name_H-M   'P 1'
#
loop_
_entity.id
_entity.type
_entity.pdbx_description
1 polymer ?
#
loop_
_entity_poly.entity_id
_entity_poly.type
_entity_poly.pdbx_seq_one_letter_code
_entity_poly.pdbx_strand_id
1 'polypeptide(L)'
;VTALALFATFTQAVQLDAIDLVRAETVIGLFLGAMFPFLFAALTMNAVGRAANKMIDEVRRQFREIKGLKEGAPDARPEYAKCVDIATAAALREMIIPGALAVALPLIIGFYDVEMLGGFLAGALVTGFLLAIFMANAGGAWDNAKKFIEAGAFGGKGSDPHKAAVIGDTVGDPFKDTSGPAMNIVIKVMTIVALIFASAFIXALRPTADIRWWPWRNGRERSWRSSATSGWRAGETPSTGGATSPTTA
;
A
#
# COMPACT_ATOMS: atom_id res chain seq x y z
N VAL A 1 0.38 -1.08 14.12
CA VAL A 1 1.36 -0.47 15.03
C VAL A 1 2.75 -0.46 14.39
N THR A 2 3.31 -1.61 13.95
CA THR A 2 4.67 -1.71 13.40
C THR A 2 4.89 -0.75 12.20
N ALA A 3 3.95 -0.69 11.25
CA ALA A 3 4.07 0.17 10.07
C ALA A 3 4.11 1.66 10.45
N LEU A 4 3.31 2.06 11.44
CA LEU A 4 3.33 3.43 11.96
C LEU A 4 4.65 3.75 12.67
N ALA A 5 5.18 2.81 13.45
CA ALA A 5 6.47 2.98 14.12
C ALA A 5 7.60 3.14 13.10
N LEU A 6 7.62 2.28 12.07
CA LEU A 6 8.61 2.36 10.99
C LEU A 6 8.49 3.68 10.23
N PHE A 7 7.28 4.15 9.97
CA PHE A 7 7.03 5.43 9.30
C PHE A 7 7.57 6.59 10.15
N ALA A 8 7.28 6.60 11.46
CA ALA A 8 7.81 7.61 12.38
C ALA A 8 9.35 7.58 12.42
N THR A 9 9.95 6.38 12.42
CA THR A 9 11.41 6.24 12.38
C THR A 9 11.98 6.79 11.06
N PHE A 10 11.29 6.55 9.94
CA PHE A 10 11.69 7.09 8.64
C PHE A 10 11.67 8.63 8.65
N THR A 11 10.58 9.27 9.13
CA THR A 11 10.49 10.73 9.16
C THR A 11 11.59 11.35 10.01
N GLN A 12 11.91 10.72 11.16
CA GLN A 12 13.05 11.14 12.00
C GLN A 12 14.38 10.98 11.28
N ALA A 13 14.60 9.84 10.59
CA ALA A 13 15.86 9.55 9.91
C ALA A 13 16.15 10.53 8.78
N VAL A 14 15.10 11.01 8.07
CA VAL A 14 15.25 11.99 6.99
C VAL A 14 15.06 13.44 7.46
N GLN A 15 14.89 13.66 8.77
CA GLN A 15 14.72 14.98 9.40
C GLN A 15 13.49 15.73 8.84
N LEU A 16 12.40 15.00 8.65
CA LEU A 16 11.15 15.55 8.16
C LEU A 16 10.24 15.87 9.35
N ASP A 17 10.17 17.13 9.75
CA ASP A 17 9.38 17.59 10.91
C ASP A 17 7.87 17.46 10.66
N ALA A 18 7.44 17.65 9.41
CA ALA A 18 6.04 17.57 9.01
C ALA A 18 5.94 17.19 7.53
N ILE A 19 4.82 16.59 7.16
CA ILE A 19 4.46 16.31 5.76
C ILE A 19 3.49 17.41 5.33
N ASP A 20 4.00 18.35 4.52
CA ASP A 20 3.23 19.52 4.12
C ASP A 20 2.34 19.18 2.91
N LEU A 21 1.03 19.11 3.16
CA LEU A 21 0.03 18.81 2.12
C LEU A 21 -0.26 20.00 1.19
N VAL A 22 0.36 21.17 1.43
CA VAL A 22 0.29 22.30 0.49
C VAL A 22 1.29 22.10 -0.66
N ARG A 23 2.34 21.32 -0.45
CA ARG A 23 3.35 21.04 -1.49
C ARG A 23 2.80 20.05 -2.53
N ALA A 24 2.96 20.40 -3.81
CA ALA A 24 2.50 19.57 -4.92
C ALA A 24 3.20 18.19 -4.91
N GLU A 25 4.50 18.15 -4.63
CA GLU A 25 5.29 16.92 -4.59
C GLU A 25 4.74 15.94 -3.55
N THR A 26 4.42 16.45 -2.37
CA THR A 26 3.82 15.65 -1.29
C THR A 26 2.47 15.06 -1.71
N VAL A 27 1.62 15.87 -2.33
CA VAL A 27 0.28 15.43 -2.78
C VAL A 27 0.41 14.39 -3.89
N ILE A 28 1.32 14.59 -4.84
CA ILE A 28 1.59 13.60 -5.90
C ILE A 28 2.04 12.28 -5.25
N GLY A 29 2.99 12.35 -4.32
CA GLY A 29 3.44 11.19 -3.55
C GLY A 29 2.28 10.49 -2.87
N LEU A 30 1.43 11.24 -2.17
CA LEU A 30 0.26 10.71 -1.46
C LEU A 30 -0.67 9.92 -2.39
N PHE A 31 -1.00 10.47 -3.57
CA PHE A 31 -1.88 9.79 -4.53
C PHE A 31 -1.21 8.55 -5.13
N LEU A 32 0.07 8.63 -5.48
CA LEU A 32 0.81 7.46 -5.99
C LEU A 32 0.88 6.36 -4.91
N GLY A 33 1.11 6.75 -3.67
CA GLY A 33 1.13 5.82 -2.53
C GLY A 33 -0.24 5.20 -2.28
N ALA A 34 -1.29 6.01 -2.32
CA ALA A 34 -2.67 5.52 -2.12
C ALA A 34 -3.11 4.59 -3.26
N MET A 35 -2.65 4.82 -4.48
CA MET A 35 -2.92 3.96 -5.65
C MET A 35 -2.20 2.61 -5.56
N PHE A 36 -0.98 2.59 -5.01
CA PHE A 36 -0.11 1.42 -5.04
C PHE A 36 -0.74 0.15 -4.46
N PRO A 37 -1.43 0.17 -3.29
CA PRO A 37 -2.08 -1.04 -2.76
C PRO A 37 -3.11 -1.65 -3.72
N PHE A 38 -3.86 -0.85 -4.47
CA PHE A 38 -4.81 -1.36 -5.47
C PHE A 38 -4.08 -2.03 -6.62
N LEU A 39 -3.00 -1.42 -7.12
CA LEU A 39 -2.15 -2.02 -8.16
C LEU A 39 -1.55 -3.34 -7.66
N PHE A 40 -1.02 -3.35 -6.45
CA PHE A 40 -0.44 -4.54 -5.83
C PHE A 40 -1.48 -5.66 -5.68
N ALA A 41 -2.68 -5.33 -5.20
CA ALA A 41 -3.80 -6.29 -5.07
C ALA A 41 -4.16 -6.87 -6.44
N ALA A 42 -4.28 -6.03 -7.46
CA ALA A 42 -4.61 -6.48 -8.83
C ALA A 42 -3.54 -7.46 -9.35
N LEU A 43 -2.26 -7.14 -9.15
CA LEU A 43 -1.14 -8.01 -9.59
C LEU A 43 -1.17 -9.36 -8.87
N THR A 44 -1.37 -9.36 -7.54
CA THR A 44 -1.39 -10.59 -6.75
C THR A 44 -2.64 -11.44 -7.05
N MET A 45 -3.80 -10.83 -7.24
CA MET A 45 -5.03 -11.55 -7.63
C MET A 45 -4.87 -12.25 -8.99
N ASN A 46 -4.33 -11.53 -9.97
CA ASN A 46 -4.07 -12.10 -11.29
C ASN A 46 -3.02 -13.24 -11.22
N ALA A 47 -2.01 -13.09 -10.36
CA ALA A 47 -0.98 -14.10 -10.14
C ALA A 47 -1.59 -15.40 -9.60
N VAL A 48 -2.49 -15.30 -8.60
CA VAL A 48 -3.20 -16.45 -8.03
C VAL A 48 -4.03 -17.14 -9.12
N GLY A 49 -4.74 -16.38 -9.96
CA GLY A 49 -5.52 -16.94 -11.06
C GLY A 49 -4.65 -17.76 -12.03
N ARG A 50 -3.49 -17.22 -12.41
CA ARG A 50 -2.56 -17.94 -13.29
C ARG A 50 -2.01 -19.21 -12.64
N ALA A 51 -1.67 -19.16 -11.35
CA ALA A 51 -1.16 -20.32 -10.60
C ALA A 51 -2.25 -21.38 -10.45
N ALA A 52 -3.48 -20.97 -10.14
CA ALA A 52 -4.63 -21.85 -9.98
C ALA A 52 -4.93 -22.63 -11.28
N ASN A 53 -4.86 -21.96 -12.44
CA ASN A 53 -5.08 -22.62 -13.73
C ASN A 53 -4.07 -23.75 -13.97
N LYS A 54 -2.79 -23.52 -13.66
CA LYS A 54 -1.76 -24.59 -13.79
C LYS A 54 -2.06 -25.78 -12.88
N MET A 55 -2.52 -25.49 -11.65
CA MET A 55 -2.89 -26.54 -10.69
C MET A 55 -4.12 -27.33 -11.17
N ILE A 56 -5.13 -26.66 -11.72
CA ILE A 56 -6.33 -27.28 -12.29
C ILE A 56 -5.93 -28.23 -13.41
N ASP A 57 -5.05 -27.80 -14.31
CA ASP A 57 -4.60 -28.64 -15.43
C ASP A 57 -3.87 -29.88 -14.93
N GLU A 58 -3.03 -29.76 -13.91
CA GLU A 58 -2.32 -30.91 -13.31
C GLU A 58 -3.30 -31.88 -12.63
N VAL A 59 -4.25 -31.38 -11.86
CA VAL A 59 -5.27 -32.19 -11.19
C VAL A 59 -6.11 -32.96 -12.25
N ARG A 60 -6.50 -32.26 -13.33
CA ARG A 60 -7.23 -32.90 -14.45
C ARG A 60 -6.38 -33.97 -15.15
N ARG A 61 -5.07 -33.72 -15.31
CA ARG A 61 -4.15 -34.72 -15.85
C ARG A 61 -4.13 -35.99 -14.98
N GLN A 62 -3.97 -35.79 -13.66
CA GLN A 62 -3.92 -36.91 -12.71
C GLN A 62 -5.22 -37.72 -12.74
N PHE A 63 -6.38 -37.05 -12.80
CA PHE A 63 -7.67 -37.77 -12.91
C PHE A 63 -7.82 -38.57 -14.22
N ARG A 64 -7.15 -38.15 -15.30
CA ARG A 64 -7.18 -38.90 -16.58
C ARG A 64 -6.18 -40.07 -16.61
N GLU A 65 -5.00 -39.86 -16.02
CA GLU A 65 -3.87 -40.77 -16.20
C GLU A 65 -3.72 -41.79 -15.07
N ILE A 66 -4.11 -41.42 -13.84
CA ILE A 66 -3.99 -42.34 -12.70
C ILE A 66 -5.32 -43.08 -12.53
N LYS A 67 -5.29 -44.39 -12.87
CA LYS A 67 -6.48 -45.27 -12.81
C LYS A 67 -7.02 -45.32 -11.37
N GLY A 68 -8.31 -45.15 -11.22
CA GLY A 68 -9.01 -45.21 -9.94
C GLY A 68 -8.93 -43.97 -9.08
N LEU A 69 -8.15 -42.95 -9.46
CA LEU A 69 -8.00 -41.74 -8.66
C LEU A 69 -9.32 -40.97 -8.58
N LYS A 70 -10.03 -40.86 -9.70
CA LYS A 70 -11.31 -40.14 -9.77
C LYS A 70 -12.40 -40.86 -8.96
N GLU A 71 -12.34 -42.17 -8.90
CA GLU A 71 -13.28 -43.05 -8.19
C GLU A 71 -12.91 -43.20 -6.68
N GLY A 72 -11.74 -42.70 -6.28
CA GLY A 72 -11.27 -42.80 -4.90
C GLY A 72 -10.80 -44.20 -4.52
N ALA A 73 -10.23 -44.95 -5.48
CA ALA A 73 -9.75 -46.32 -5.21
C ALA A 73 -8.63 -46.31 -4.17
N PRO A 74 -8.64 -47.26 -3.21
CA PRO A 74 -7.66 -47.24 -2.09
C PRO A 74 -6.20 -47.32 -2.54
N ASP A 75 -5.93 -47.88 -3.69
CA ASP A 75 -4.57 -48.05 -4.24
C ASP A 75 -4.13 -46.88 -5.12
N ALA A 76 -5.04 -45.97 -5.50
CA ALA A 76 -4.73 -44.81 -6.33
C ALA A 76 -4.05 -43.72 -5.50
N ARG A 77 -2.85 -43.32 -5.92
CA ARG A 77 -2.06 -42.32 -5.17
C ARG A 77 -1.90 -41.05 -6.01
N PRO A 78 -2.37 -39.89 -5.55
CA PRO A 78 -2.09 -38.62 -6.22
C PRO A 78 -0.61 -38.26 -6.19
N GLU A 79 -0.16 -37.58 -7.23
CA GLU A 79 1.22 -37.05 -7.31
C GLU A 79 1.31 -35.69 -6.55
N TYR A 80 1.25 -35.74 -5.23
CA TYR A 80 1.26 -34.53 -4.39
C TYR A 80 2.53 -33.69 -4.60
N ALA A 81 3.69 -34.34 -4.72
CA ALA A 81 4.97 -33.66 -4.91
C ALA A 81 4.94 -32.75 -6.15
N LYS A 82 4.31 -33.21 -7.23
CA LYS A 82 4.19 -32.46 -8.49
C LYS A 82 3.28 -31.22 -8.28
N CYS A 83 2.20 -31.37 -7.53
CA CYS A 83 1.32 -30.25 -7.19
C CYS A 83 2.06 -29.20 -6.38
N VAL A 84 2.84 -29.62 -5.37
CA VAL A 84 3.65 -28.71 -4.53
C VAL A 84 4.69 -27.99 -5.39
N ASP A 85 5.35 -28.71 -6.30
CA ASP A 85 6.36 -28.14 -7.21
C ASP A 85 5.75 -27.04 -8.11
N ILE A 86 4.58 -27.32 -8.70
CA ILE A 86 3.86 -26.34 -9.55
C ILE A 86 3.49 -25.11 -8.71
N ALA A 87 2.94 -25.30 -7.50
CA ALA A 87 2.52 -24.20 -6.63
C ALA A 87 3.72 -23.33 -6.21
N THR A 88 4.83 -23.98 -5.82
CA THR A 88 6.04 -23.29 -5.38
C THR A 88 6.68 -22.49 -6.52
N ALA A 89 6.83 -23.12 -7.69
CA ALA A 89 7.41 -22.48 -8.87
C ALA A 89 6.56 -21.28 -9.31
N ALA A 90 5.23 -21.44 -9.29
CA ALA A 90 4.30 -20.35 -9.62
C ALA A 90 4.44 -19.20 -8.61
N ALA A 91 4.43 -19.51 -7.30
CA ALA A 91 4.54 -18.50 -6.25
C ALA A 91 5.82 -17.67 -6.39
N LEU A 92 6.96 -18.33 -6.57
CA LEU A 92 8.26 -17.65 -6.72
C LEU A 92 8.27 -16.73 -7.95
N ARG A 93 7.79 -17.23 -9.09
CA ARG A 93 7.79 -16.46 -10.35
C ARG A 93 6.82 -15.28 -10.31
N GLU A 94 5.63 -15.50 -9.80
CA GLU A 94 4.56 -14.47 -9.79
C GLU A 94 4.83 -13.34 -8.80
N MET A 95 5.65 -13.57 -7.76
CA MET A 95 5.99 -12.55 -6.77
C MET A 95 7.15 -11.64 -7.20
N ILE A 96 7.83 -11.91 -8.32
CA ILE A 96 8.95 -11.07 -8.79
C ILE A 96 8.49 -9.63 -9.05
N ILE A 97 7.44 -9.43 -9.83
CA ILE A 97 6.98 -8.09 -10.22
C ILE A 97 6.42 -7.31 -9.01
N PRO A 98 5.46 -7.85 -8.23
CA PRO A 98 4.98 -7.12 -7.04
C PRO A 98 6.10 -6.81 -6.04
N GLY A 99 7.03 -7.76 -5.83
CA GLY A 99 8.16 -7.57 -4.91
C GLY A 99 9.13 -6.50 -5.40
N ALA A 100 9.46 -6.53 -6.70
CA ALA A 100 10.33 -5.52 -7.31
C ALA A 100 9.73 -4.11 -7.19
N LEU A 101 8.42 -3.97 -7.43
CA LEU A 101 7.73 -2.67 -7.29
C LEU A 101 7.76 -2.17 -5.83
N ALA A 102 7.59 -3.07 -4.86
CA ALA A 102 7.62 -2.71 -3.44
C ALA A 102 8.98 -2.15 -3.00
N VAL A 103 10.06 -2.55 -3.69
CA VAL A 103 11.41 -2.03 -3.42
C VAL A 103 11.74 -0.83 -4.30
N ALA A 104 11.45 -0.91 -5.61
CA ALA A 104 11.86 0.10 -6.58
C ALA A 104 11.15 1.44 -6.38
N LEU A 105 9.83 1.42 -6.10
CA LEU A 105 9.06 2.66 -5.99
C LEU A 105 9.55 3.57 -4.87
N PRO A 106 9.74 3.09 -3.62
CA PRO A 106 10.31 3.96 -2.57
C PRO A 106 11.70 4.49 -2.93
N LEU A 107 12.53 3.70 -3.61
CA LEU A 107 13.87 4.15 -4.02
C LEU A 107 13.79 5.25 -5.07
N ILE A 108 13.01 5.03 -6.14
CA ILE A 108 12.86 6.00 -7.22
C ILE A 108 12.32 7.32 -6.67
N ILE A 109 11.26 7.26 -5.85
CA ILE A 109 10.61 8.44 -5.29
C ILE A 109 11.55 9.13 -4.28
N GLY A 110 12.24 8.35 -3.43
CA GLY A 110 13.13 8.88 -2.39
C GLY A 110 14.36 9.60 -2.96
N PHE A 111 14.91 9.11 -4.08
CA PHE A 111 16.00 9.79 -4.78
C PHE A 111 15.52 11.01 -5.56
N TYR A 112 14.23 11.11 -5.84
CA TYR A 112 13.64 12.28 -6.49
C TYR A 112 13.34 13.39 -5.47
N ASP A 113 12.59 13.06 -4.39
CA ASP A 113 12.20 14.01 -3.34
C ASP A 113 11.76 13.25 -2.08
N VAL A 114 12.33 13.63 -0.93
CA VAL A 114 12.08 12.95 0.35
C VAL A 114 10.66 13.25 0.89
N GLU A 115 10.15 14.47 0.68
CA GLU A 115 8.79 14.81 1.11
C GLU A 115 7.74 14.09 0.26
N MET A 116 8.00 13.96 -1.05
CA MET A 116 7.19 13.13 -1.95
C MET A 116 7.16 11.67 -1.47
N LEU A 117 8.33 11.14 -1.03
CA LEU A 117 8.40 9.78 -0.46
C LEU A 117 7.60 9.70 0.84
N GLY A 118 7.68 10.72 1.69
CA GLY A 118 6.86 10.81 2.91
C GLY A 118 5.37 10.70 2.59
N GLY A 119 4.91 11.49 1.61
CA GLY A 119 3.54 11.43 1.10
C GLY A 119 3.18 10.04 0.56
N PHE A 120 4.07 9.45 -0.25
CA PHE A 120 3.90 8.10 -0.83
C PHE A 120 3.71 7.05 0.27
N LEU A 121 4.58 7.04 1.26
CA LEU A 121 4.51 6.07 2.37
C LEU A 121 3.24 6.27 3.21
N ALA A 122 2.84 7.53 3.44
CA ALA A 122 1.59 7.84 4.17
C ALA A 122 0.37 7.33 3.40
N GLY A 123 0.29 7.62 2.10
CA GLY A 123 -0.81 7.14 1.24
C GLY A 123 -0.88 5.62 1.19
N ALA A 124 0.27 4.98 0.96
CA ALA A 124 0.36 3.52 0.92
C ALA A 124 -0.02 2.87 2.25
N LEU A 125 0.37 3.48 3.37
CA LEU A 125 0.05 2.98 4.71
C LEU A 125 -1.46 3.04 4.97
N VAL A 126 -2.09 4.18 4.72
CA VAL A 126 -3.53 4.37 4.99
C VAL A 126 -4.36 3.42 4.12
N THR A 127 -4.16 3.48 2.80
CA THR A 127 -4.94 2.68 1.85
C THR A 127 -4.64 1.19 2.00
N GLY A 128 -3.35 0.84 2.15
CA GLY A 128 -2.93 -0.55 2.30
C GLY A 128 -3.46 -1.20 3.58
N PHE A 129 -3.50 -0.44 4.68
CA PHE A 129 -4.06 -0.92 5.95
C PHE A 129 -5.56 -1.21 5.80
N LEU A 130 -6.31 -0.25 5.24
CA LEU A 130 -7.76 -0.40 5.07
C LEU A 130 -8.08 -1.55 4.11
N LEU A 131 -7.34 -1.65 3.00
CA LEU A 131 -7.53 -2.69 1.99
C LEU A 131 -7.19 -4.08 2.55
N ALA A 132 -6.12 -4.20 3.36
CA ALA A 132 -5.74 -5.46 3.99
C ALA A 132 -6.85 -5.98 4.93
N ILE A 133 -7.41 -5.08 5.76
CA ILE A 133 -8.53 -5.43 6.66
C ILE A 133 -9.76 -5.82 5.84
N PHE A 134 -10.12 -5.02 4.83
CA PHE A 134 -11.26 -5.28 3.95
C PHE A 134 -11.13 -6.68 3.32
N MET A 135 -9.98 -6.97 2.70
CA MET A 135 -9.77 -8.24 2.00
C MET A 135 -9.84 -9.44 2.96
N ALA A 136 -9.18 -9.34 4.12
CA ALA A 136 -9.19 -10.41 5.12
C ALA A 136 -10.62 -10.70 5.62
N ASN A 137 -11.38 -9.65 5.95
CA ASN A 137 -12.72 -9.80 6.51
C ASN A 137 -13.74 -10.22 5.45
N ALA A 138 -13.71 -9.61 4.26
CA ALA A 138 -14.63 -9.95 3.17
C ALA A 138 -14.39 -11.40 2.71
N GLY A 139 -13.11 -11.79 2.54
CA GLY A 139 -12.75 -13.16 2.18
C GLY A 139 -13.17 -14.18 3.23
N GLY A 140 -12.93 -13.85 4.51
CA GLY A 140 -13.37 -14.69 5.64
C GLY A 140 -14.88 -14.83 5.72
N ALA A 141 -15.62 -13.75 5.40
CA ALA A 141 -17.09 -13.78 5.41
C ALA A 141 -17.63 -14.75 4.33
N TRP A 142 -17.07 -14.72 3.12
CA TRP A 142 -17.47 -15.65 2.05
C TRP A 142 -17.18 -17.11 2.41
N ASP A 143 -15.99 -17.40 2.93
CA ASP A 143 -15.62 -18.76 3.35
C ASP A 143 -16.55 -19.26 4.46
N ASN A 144 -16.83 -18.43 5.47
CA ASN A 144 -17.73 -18.77 6.56
C ASN A 144 -19.17 -19.00 6.06
N ALA A 145 -19.64 -18.17 5.14
CA ALA A 145 -20.97 -18.31 4.54
C ALA A 145 -21.08 -19.66 3.80
N LYS A 146 -20.05 -19.99 2.99
CA LYS A 146 -19.98 -21.28 2.28
C LYS A 146 -20.06 -22.45 3.28
N LYS A 147 -19.21 -22.44 4.30
CA LYS A 147 -19.17 -23.50 5.33
C LYS A 147 -20.50 -23.63 6.09
N PHE A 148 -21.14 -22.51 6.41
CA PHE A 148 -22.42 -22.47 7.09
C PHE A 148 -23.52 -23.16 6.24
N ILE A 149 -23.53 -22.89 4.93
CA ILE A 149 -24.47 -23.53 4.00
C ILE A 149 -24.13 -25.04 3.89
N GLU A 150 -22.85 -25.39 3.77
CA GLU A 150 -22.43 -26.79 3.69
C GLU A 150 -22.84 -27.62 4.93
N ALA A 151 -22.91 -26.95 6.08
CA ALA A 151 -23.36 -27.57 7.35
C ALA A 151 -24.90 -27.83 7.39
N GLY A 152 -25.64 -27.43 6.33
CA GLY A 152 -27.06 -27.73 6.20
C GLY A 152 -27.98 -26.51 6.08
N ALA A 153 -27.47 -25.31 6.31
CA ALA A 153 -28.30 -24.09 6.16
C ALA A 153 -28.71 -23.87 4.71
N PHE A 154 -29.90 -23.29 4.51
CA PHE A 154 -30.42 -22.87 3.18
C PHE A 154 -30.39 -23.99 2.11
N GLY A 155 -30.62 -25.24 2.52
CA GLY A 155 -30.67 -26.38 1.62
C GLY A 155 -29.38 -27.18 1.49
N GLY A 156 -28.32 -26.73 2.17
CA GLY A 156 -27.07 -27.48 2.27
C GLY A 156 -26.22 -27.54 1.01
N LYS A 157 -25.28 -28.45 1.02
CA LYS A 157 -24.31 -28.65 -0.07
C LYS A 157 -25.01 -29.03 -1.37
N GLY A 158 -24.70 -28.34 -2.46
CA GLY A 158 -25.30 -28.55 -3.79
C GLY A 158 -26.50 -27.68 -4.09
N SER A 159 -27.06 -26.96 -3.10
CA SER A 159 -28.18 -26.02 -3.30
C SER A 159 -27.73 -24.80 -4.10
N ASP A 160 -28.67 -24.00 -4.59
CA ASP A 160 -28.34 -22.78 -5.32
C ASP A 160 -27.67 -21.73 -4.41
N PRO A 161 -28.06 -21.54 -3.14
CA PRO A 161 -27.26 -20.73 -2.22
C PRO A 161 -25.83 -21.23 -2.05
N HIS A 162 -25.61 -22.56 -2.00
CA HIS A 162 -24.26 -23.12 -1.94
C HIS A 162 -23.44 -22.76 -3.18
N LYS A 163 -24.01 -22.88 -4.38
CA LYS A 163 -23.33 -22.53 -5.64
C LYS A 163 -22.93 -21.05 -5.64
N ALA A 164 -23.84 -20.17 -5.21
CA ALA A 164 -23.56 -18.73 -5.10
C ALA A 164 -22.43 -18.43 -4.10
N ALA A 165 -22.44 -19.11 -2.95
CA ALA A 165 -21.40 -18.95 -1.91
C ALA A 165 -20.03 -19.43 -2.40
N VAL A 166 -19.99 -20.51 -3.20
CA VAL A 166 -18.75 -21.03 -3.81
C VAL A 166 -18.16 -19.99 -4.78
N ILE A 167 -19.02 -19.32 -5.58
CA ILE A 167 -18.57 -18.26 -6.48
C ILE A 167 -17.96 -17.11 -5.67
N GLY A 168 -18.63 -16.68 -4.60
CA GLY A 168 -18.11 -15.63 -3.71
C GLY A 168 -16.78 -16.02 -3.08
N ASP A 169 -16.67 -17.23 -2.60
CA ASP A 169 -15.48 -17.76 -1.96
C ASP A 169 -14.31 -17.91 -2.96
N THR A 170 -14.60 -18.15 -4.24
CA THR A 170 -13.57 -18.20 -5.31
C THR A 170 -12.80 -16.86 -5.40
N VAL A 171 -13.46 -15.74 -5.12
CA VAL A 171 -12.82 -14.41 -5.01
C VAL A 171 -12.30 -14.19 -3.59
N GLY A 172 -13.05 -14.64 -2.59
CA GLY A 172 -12.74 -14.45 -1.17
C GLY A 172 -11.45 -15.13 -0.74
N ASP A 173 -11.18 -16.34 -1.22
CA ASP A 173 -9.96 -17.09 -0.87
C ASP A 173 -8.68 -16.32 -1.26
N PRO A 174 -8.49 -15.87 -2.52
CA PRO A 174 -7.33 -15.04 -2.83
C PRO A 174 -7.26 -13.74 -2.02
N PHE A 175 -8.39 -13.14 -1.65
CA PHE A 175 -8.44 -11.95 -0.81
C PHE A 175 -7.84 -12.23 0.57
N LYS A 176 -8.35 -13.27 1.27
CA LYS A 176 -7.97 -13.54 2.67
C LYS A 176 -6.62 -14.25 2.78
N ASP A 177 -6.28 -15.10 1.81
CA ASP A 177 -5.13 -16.02 1.92
C ASP A 177 -3.90 -15.55 1.12
N THR A 178 -4.06 -14.58 0.20
CA THR A 178 -2.94 -14.08 -0.61
C THR A 178 -2.82 -12.56 -0.53
N SER A 179 -3.75 -11.82 -1.15
CA SER A 179 -3.64 -10.36 -1.32
C SER A 179 -3.65 -9.61 0.00
N GLY A 180 -4.57 -9.94 0.90
CA GLY A 180 -4.67 -9.30 2.22
C GLY A 180 -3.40 -9.46 3.05
N PRO A 181 -2.95 -10.70 3.30
CA PRO A 181 -1.71 -10.92 4.05
C PRO A 181 -0.48 -10.31 3.37
N ALA A 182 -0.37 -10.39 2.04
CA ALA A 182 0.74 -9.81 1.29
C ALA A 182 0.76 -8.28 1.42
N MET A 183 -0.42 -7.64 1.43
CA MET A 183 -0.56 -6.19 1.63
C MET A 183 0.03 -5.75 2.99
N ASN A 184 -0.27 -6.51 4.04
CA ASN A 184 0.25 -6.26 5.39
C ASN A 184 1.79 -6.33 5.43
N ILE A 185 2.39 -7.17 4.59
CA ILE A 185 3.85 -7.29 4.48
C ILE A 185 4.41 -6.13 3.66
N VAL A 186 3.82 -5.82 2.50
CA VAL A 186 4.38 -4.86 1.55
C VAL A 186 4.46 -3.44 2.12
N ILE A 187 3.46 -3.00 2.91
CA ILE A 187 3.52 -1.67 3.54
C ILE A 187 4.70 -1.54 4.52
N LYS A 188 5.09 -2.64 5.16
CA LYS A 188 6.28 -2.64 6.04
C LYS A 188 7.56 -2.68 5.21
N VAL A 189 7.62 -3.51 4.17
CA VAL A 189 8.79 -3.63 3.29
C VAL A 189 9.13 -2.28 2.67
N MET A 190 8.15 -1.57 2.13
CA MET A 190 8.36 -0.24 1.53
C MET A 190 8.97 0.74 2.54
N THR A 191 8.45 0.76 3.76
CA THR A 191 8.95 1.66 4.80
C THR A 191 10.35 1.25 5.28
N ILE A 192 10.62 -0.06 5.39
CA ILE A 192 11.96 -0.58 5.74
C ILE A 192 12.97 -0.18 4.66
N VAL A 193 12.63 -0.35 3.38
CA VAL A 193 13.49 0.05 2.25
C VAL A 193 13.77 1.57 2.34
N ALA A 194 12.73 2.37 2.53
CA ALA A 194 12.86 3.83 2.68
C ALA A 194 13.79 4.19 3.84
N LEU A 195 13.66 3.48 4.97
CA LEU A 195 14.49 3.72 6.16
C LEU A 195 15.96 3.33 5.94
N ILE A 196 16.22 2.18 5.31
CA ILE A 196 17.59 1.71 5.02
C ILE A 196 18.32 2.71 4.13
N PHE A 197 17.61 3.29 3.15
CA PHE A 197 18.20 4.22 2.19
C PHE A 197 18.05 5.70 2.60
N ALA A 198 17.52 5.99 3.80
CA ALA A 198 17.28 7.36 4.28
C ALA A 198 18.53 8.26 4.19
N SER A 199 19.67 7.75 4.65
CA SER A 199 20.93 8.51 4.61
C SER A 199 21.41 8.73 3.17
N ALA A 200 21.17 7.77 2.27
CA ALA A 200 21.53 7.90 0.85
C ALA A 200 20.66 8.97 0.17
N PHE A 201 19.38 9.05 0.49
CA PHE A 201 18.49 10.10 -0.03
C PHE A 201 18.97 11.49 0.40
N ILE A 202 19.29 11.66 1.68
CA ILE A 202 19.83 12.92 2.20
C ILE A 202 21.12 13.32 1.50
N UNK A 203 21.78 12.31 1.22
CA UNK A 203 22.89 12.51 0.67
C UNK A 203 22.86 12.93 -0.61
N ALA A 204 22.17 12.33 -1.37
CA ALA A 204 21.97 12.63 -2.81
C ALA A 204 21.27 13.97 -3.09
N LEU A 205 20.34 14.34 -2.23
CA LEU A 205 19.52 15.55 -2.37
C LEU A 205 20.12 16.80 -1.70
N ARG A 206 21.23 16.67 -0.95
CA ARG A 206 21.96 17.82 -0.44
C ARG A 206 22.53 18.61 -1.61
N PRO A 207 22.26 19.94 -1.69
CA PRO A 207 22.88 20.75 -2.73
C PRO A 207 24.39 20.66 -2.54
N THR A 208 25.09 20.04 -3.47
CA THR A 208 26.52 20.25 -3.56
C THR A 208 26.73 21.74 -3.81
N ALA A 209 27.54 22.38 -2.97
CA ALA A 209 27.70 23.84 -2.95
C ALA A 209 28.17 24.44 -4.30
N ASP A 210 28.39 23.62 -5.31
CA ASP A 210 29.00 24.04 -6.58
C ASP A 210 28.26 23.66 -7.86
N ILE A 211 27.06 23.04 -7.79
CA ILE A 211 26.33 22.74 -9.05
C ILE A 211 25.14 23.69 -9.21
N ARG A 212 25.42 24.85 -9.80
CA ARG A 212 24.43 25.88 -10.19
C ARG A 212 23.76 25.49 -11.53
N TRP A 213 22.94 24.42 -11.55
CA TRP A 213 22.30 23.99 -12.81
C TRP A 213 20.76 23.94 -12.76
N TRP A 214 20.10 24.65 -11.79
CA TRP A 214 18.64 24.72 -11.82
C TRP A 214 18.14 26.12 -11.47
N PRO A 215 17.79 26.96 -12.47
CA PRO A 215 17.39 28.36 -12.22
C PRO A 215 16.05 28.56 -11.53
N TRP A 216 15.21 27.53 -11.48
CA TRP A 216 13.82 27.69 -11.04
C TRP A 216 13.59 27.57 -9.53
N ARG A 217 14.49 26.95 -8.78
CA ARG A 217 14.29 26.73 -7.35
C ARG A 217 14.64 27.94 -6.47
N ASN A 218 15.52 28.80 -6.93
CA ASN A 218 16.00 29.94 -6.14
C ASN A 218 15.15 31.23 -6.29
N GLY A 219 14.19 31.24 -7.19
CA GLY A 219 13.37 32.44 -7.44
C GLY A 219 12.17 32.59 -6.50
N ARG A 220 11.63 31.50 -6.01
CA ARG A 220 10.38 31.55 -5.24
C ARG A 220 10.56 31.72 -3.73
N GLU A 221 11.64 31.24 -3.15
CA GLU A 221 11.87 31.38 -1.70
C GLU A 221 12.23 32.80 -1.29
N ARG A 222 12.77 33.60 -2.20
CA ARG A 222 13.16 34.99 -1.89
C ARG A 222 11.99 35.98 -1.88
N SER A 223 10.94 35.71 -2.63
CA SER A 223 9.81 36.66 -2.70
C SER A 223 8.91 36.59 -1.44
N TRP A 224 8.83 35.42 -0.81
CA TRP A 224 8.01 35.24 0.40
C TRP A 224 8.68 35.79 1.66
N ARG A 225 10.03 35.73 1.74
CA ARG A 225 10.73 36.24 2.93
C ARG A 225 10.80 37.78 2.95
N SER A 226 10.84 38.44 1.79
CA SER A 226 10.88 39.91 1.75
C SER A 226 9.51 40.54 2.04
N SER A 227 8.40 39.84 1.77
CA SER A 227 7.06 40.37 2.12
C SER A 227 6.66 40.07 3.55
N ALA A 228 7.26 39.06 4.22
CA ALA A 228 6.95 38.76 5.62
C ALA A 228 7.66 39.64 6.60
N THR A 229 8.80 40.28 6.22
CA THR A 229 9.57 41.13 7.13
C THR A 229 9.19 42.60 7.05
N SER A 230 8.37 43.05 6.08
CA SER A 230 7.97 44.45 5.94
C SER A 230 6.63 44.79 6.58
N GLY A 231 5.93 43.83 7.16
CA GLY A 231 4.56 44.00 7.65
C GLY A 231 4.33 44.07 9.18
N TRP A 232 5.36 43.82 10.00
CA TRP A 232 5.16 43.86 11.46
C TRP A 232 6.26 44.63 12.15
N ARG A 233 6.07 46.00 12.25
CA ARG A 233 6.75 46.77 13.27
C ARG A 233 5.79 46.86 14.45
N ALA A 234 6.05 46.09 15.50
CA ALA A 234 5.37 46.21 16.78
C ALA A 234 5.92 47.49 17.47
N GLY A 235 5.05 48.39 17.77
CA GLY A 235 5.35 49.48 18.71
C GLY A 235 5.09 50.89 18.22
N GLU A 236 3.85 51.22 17.96
CA GLU A 236 3.39 52.61 18.12
C GLU A 236 2.02 52.57 18.81
N THR A 237 2.00 52.89 20.11
CA THR A 237 0.78 53.17 20.86
C THR A 237 0.26 54.54 20.45
N PRO A 238 -1.02 54.73 20.11
CA PRO A 238 -1.56 56.07 19.87
C PRO A 238 -1.60 56.86 21.18
N SER A 239 -1.00 58.06 21.18
CA SER A 239 -1.10 58.99 22.28
C SER A 239 -2.56 59.44 22.43
N THR A 240 -3.10 59.33 23.63
CA THR A 240 -4.40 59.88 24.01
C THR A 240 -4.32 61.40 24.04
N GLY A 241 -4.79 62.04 22.99
CA GLY A 241 -5.05 63.47 22.99
C GLY A 241 -6.40 63.76 23.63
N GLY A 242 -6.40 64.60 24.63
CA GLY A 242 -7.58 64.95 25.43
C GLY A 242 -8.70 65.62 24.61
N ALA A 243 -9.90 65.15 24.84
CA ALA A 243 -11.09 65.82 24.35
C ALA A 243 -11.74 66.63 25.56
N THR A 244 -11.73 67.90 25.44
CA THR A 244 -12.48 68.83 26.33
C THR A 244 -13.97 68.73 25.94
N SER A 245 -14.80 68.60 26.95
CA SER A 245 -16.25 68.64 26.83
C SER A 245 -16.74 70.14 26.75
N PRO A 246 -17.77 70.47 26.00
CA PRO A 246 -18.57 71.65 26.27
C PRO A 246 -19.91 71.29 26.88
N THR A 247 -20.25 72.11 27.87
CA THR A 247 -21.45 72.16 28.70
C THR A 247 -22.58 72.89 27.99
N THR A 248 -23.85 72.49 28.32
CA THR A 248 -25.11 73.29 28.34
C THR A 248 -25.73 73.60 26.96
N ALA A 249 -27.01 73.45 26.78
CA ALA A 249 -28.24 73.79 27.49
C ALA A 249 -29.39 72.93 26.93
#